data_9caf4cdfe5853d90eac21b6c428a1ac4
#
_entry.id   9caf4cdfe5853d90eac21b6c428a1ac4
#
_cell.length_a   1.000
_cell.length_b   1.000
_cell.length_c   1.000
_cell.angle_alpha   90.00
_cell.angle_beta   90.00
_cell.angle_gamma   90.00
#
_symmetry.space_group_name_H-M   'P 1'
#
loop_
_entity.id
_entity.type
_entity.pdbx_description
1 polymer ?
#
loop_
_entity_poly.entity_id
_entity_poly.type
_entity_poly.pdbx_seq_one_letter_code
_entity_poly.pdbx_strand_id
1 'polypeptide(L)'
;EFCVQFMESDYEFIRRLIAEEGIFFLEEEYLQANDQKLTFADNCSALTSMGKIPYNPNAASEADTYCINNFRRSAKIRPSQVTLQDYTFTAPNWPAQFQDQPRRMPYQHAAYEIFDYPGRFKDEQHGEDFARYQIE
;
A
#
# COMPACT_ATOMS: atom_id res chain seq x y z
N GLU A 1 -13.24 12.45 14.37
CA GLU A 1 -12.31 12.97 13.36
C GLU A 1 -13.07 13.61 12.21
N PHE A 2 -12.63 14.78 11.79
CA PHE A 2 -13.26 15.43 10.63
C PHE A 2 -12.49 15.00 9.38
N CYS A 3 -13.13 14.24 8.51
CA CYS A 3 -12.60 13.88 7.22
C CYS A 3 -13.30 14.73 6.16
N VAL A 4 -12.53 15.52 5.41
CA VAL A 4 -13.06 16.45 4.43
C VAL A 4 -12.48 16.14 3.06
N GLN A 5 -13.36 15.98 2.08
CA GLN A 5 -12.98 15.95 0.67
C GLN A 5 -12.84 17.41 0.19
N PHE A 6 -11.61 17.84 -0.09
CA PHE A 6 -11.34 19.18 -0.54
C PHE A 6 -10.53 19.17 -1.85
N MET A 7 -11.10 19.72 -2.90
CA MET A 7 -10.51 19.87 -4.24
C MET A 7 -9.92 18.56 -4.82
N GLU A 8 -10.53 17.43 -4.48
CA GLU A 8 -10.14 16.09 -4.97
C GLU A 8 -11.39 15.34 -5.48
N SER A 9 -11.21 14.39 -6.40
CA SER A 9 -12.29 13.51 -6.86
C SER A 9 -12.68 12.50 -5.79
N ASP A 10 -13.89 11.91 -5.92
CA ASP A 10 -14.34 10.82 -5.02
C ASP A 10 -13.36 9.65 -5.00
N TYR A 11 -12.78 9.32 -6.17
CA TYR A 11 -11.78 8.29 -6.29
C TYR A 11 -10.50 8.60 -5.50
N GLU A 12 -9.97 9.82 -5.62
CA GLU A 12 -8.77 10.24 -4.90
C GLU A 12 -9.01 10.30 -3.39
N PHE A 13 -10.20 10.78 -3.00
CA PHE A 13 -10.61 10.82 -1.60
C PHE A 13 -10.65 9.42 -0.98
N ILE A 14 -11.38 8.48 -1.60
CA ILE A 14 -11.47 7.10 -1.11
C ILE A 14 -10.09 6.44 -1.12
N ARG A 15 -9.32 6.60 -2.21
CA ARG A 15 -7.98 6.03 -2.31
C ARG A 15 -7.05 6.49 -1.20
N ARG A 16 -7.12 7.77 -0.84
CA ARG A 16 -6.31 8.32 0.25
C ARG A 16 -6.71 7.72 1.59
N LEU A 17 -8.01 7.64 1.89
CA LEU A 17 -8.50 7.09 3.15
C LEU A 17 -8.15 5.60 3.32
N ILE A 18 -8.36 4.80 2.29
CA ILE A 18 -8.04 3.37 2.37
C ILE A 18 -6.53 3.13 2.48
N ALA A 19 -5.69 3.98 1.85
CA ALA A 19 -4.24 3.89 1.97
C ALA A 19 -3.75 4.22 3.40
N GLU A 20 -4.40 5.16 4.09
CA GLU A 20 -4.11 5.48 5.49
C GLU A 20 -4.35 4.28 6.42
N GLU A 21 -5.35 3.45 6.10
CA GLU A 21 -5.69 2.23 6.85
C GLU A 21 -4.93 0.97 6.35
N GLY A 22 -3.96 1.13 5.46
CA GLY A 22 -3.19 0.00 4.92
C GLY A 22 -4.00 -0.92 4.00
N ILE A 23 -5.14 -0.45 3.49
CA ILE A 23 -6.03 -1.21 2.62
C ILE A 23 -5.67 -0.92 1.16
N PHE A 24 -5.65 -1.95 0.33
CA PHE A 24 -5.57 -1.83 -1.12
C PHE A 24 -6.82 -2.43 -1.77
N PHE A 25 -7.04 -2.10 -3.04
CA PHE A 25 -8.15 -2.67 -3.80
C PHE A 25 -7.69 -3.14 -5.18
N LEU A 26 -8.41 -4.10 -5.70
CA LEU A 26 -8.23 -4.62 -7.05
C LEU A 26 -9.59 -4.86 -7.70
N GLU A 27 -9.60 -4.76 -9.02
CA GLU A 27 -10.75 -5.11 -9.84
C GLU A 27 -10.58 -6.55 -10.33
N GLU A 28 -11.57 -7.37 -10.06
CA GLU A 28 -11.66 -8.73 -10.56
C GLU A 28 -12.69 -8.78 -11.70
N GLU A 29 -12.23 -9.13 -12.89
CA GLU A 29 -13.11 -9.34 -14.04
C GLU A 29 -13.50 -10.80 -14.17
N TYR A 30 -14.78 -11.07 -14.11
CA TYR A 30 -15.33 -12.40 -14.35
C TYR A 30 -15.80 -12.50 -15.80
N LEU A 31 -14.88 -12.82 -16.71
CA LEU A 31 -15.11 -12.89 -18.17
C LEU A 31 -16.31 -13.76 -18.56
N GLN A 32 -16.65 -14.77 -17.76
CA GLN A 32 -17.80 -15.67 -18.02
C GLN A 32 -19.14 -15.09 -17.54
N ALA A 33 -19.13 -14.17 -16.58
CA ALA A 33 -20.34 -13.60 -16.01
C ALA A 33 -20.64 -12.18 -16.54
N ASN A 34 -19.72 -11.57 -17.30
CA ASN A 34 -19.77 -10.17 -17.71
C ASN A 34 -19.96 -9.25 -16.48
N ASP A 35 -19.31 -9.60 -15.39
CA ASP A 35 -19.41 -8.96 -14.09
C ASP A 35 -18.04 -8.46 -13.64
N GLN A 36 -18.03 -7.35 -12.94
CA GLN A 36 -16.84 -6.74 -12.36
C GLN A 36 -17.02 -6.64 -10.85
N LYS A 37 -16.03 -7.08 -10.10
CA LYS A 37 -16.04 -7.01 -8.65
C LYS A 37 -14.87 -6.18 -8.15
N LEU A 38 -15.14 -5.20 -7.30
CA LEU A 38 -14.12 -4.48 -6.57
C LEU A 38 -13.87 -5.19 -5.23
N THR A 39 -12.65 -5.67 -5.05
CA THR A 39 -12.23 -6.38 -3.85
C THR A 39 -11.27 -5.51 -3.06
N PHE A 40 -11.57 -5.27 -1.79
CA PHE A 40 -10.69 -4.58 -0.84
C PHE A 40 -10.00 -5.61 0.05
N ALA A 41 -8.71 -5.40 0.31
CA ALA A 41 -7.92 -6.28 1.16
C ALA A 41 -6.84 -5.48 1.91
N ASP A 42 -6.56 -5.92 3.12
CA ASP A 42 -5.47 -5.44 3.97
C ASP A 42 -4.24 -6.34 3.92
N ASN A 43 -4.39 -7.52 3.34
CA ASN A 43 -3.32 -8.52 3.27
C ASN A 43 -3.36 -9.29 1.95
N CYS A 44 -2.22 -9.36 1.27
CA CYS A 44 -2.09 -10.12 0.02
C CYS A 44 -2.36 -11.62 0.15
N SER A 45 -2.24 -12.19 1.36
CA SER A 45 -2.53 -13.61 1.60
C SER A 45 -4.02 -13.95 1.50
N ALA A 46 -4.90 -12.96 1.59
CA ALA A 46 -6.34 -13.12 1.42
C ALA A 46 -6.76 -13.24 -0.06
N LEU A 47 -5.85 -12.92 -0.99
CA LEU A 47 -6.12 -12.96 -2.42
C LEU A 47 -6.05 -14.37 -2.99
N THR A 48 -6.94 -14.65 -3.93
CA THR A 48 -6.94 -15.93 -4.64
C THR A 48 -5.76 -16.02 -5.61
N SER A 49 -5.00 -17.12 -5.57
CA SER A 49 -3.92 -17.33 -6.51
C SER A 49 -4.45 -17.54 -7.93
N MET A 50 -3.92 -16.81 -8.88
CA MET A 50 -4.20 -16.97 -10.32
C MET A 50 -3.51 -18.21 -10.92
N GLY A 51 -2.76 -18.97 -10.12
CA GLY A 51 -2.01 -20.14 -10.59
C GLY A 51 -0.73 -19.77 -11.33
N LYS A 52 -0.31 -20.64 -12.24
CA LYS A 52 0.90 -20.46 -13.06
C LYS A 52 0.52 -19.95 -14.45
N ILE A 53 1.04 -18.81 -14.83
CA ILE A 53 0.91 -18.24 -16.16
C ILE A 53 2.21 -18.49 -16.92
N PRO A 54 2.19 -19.16 -18.09
CA PRO A 54 3.40 -19.40 -18.88
C PRO A 54 3.99 -18.09 -19.41
N TYR A 55 5.31 -18.03 -19.49
CA TYR A 55 6.02 -16.92 -20.11
C TYR A 55 6.44 -17.31 -21.53
N ASN A 56 5.99 -16.55 -22.55
CA ASN A 56 6.35 -16.73 -23.94
C ASN A 56 6.82 -15.39 -24.54
N PRO A 57 8.14 -15.16 -24.68
CA PRO A 57 8.67 -13.93 -25.24
C PRO A 57 8.40 -13.78 -26.74
N ASN A 58 8.09 -14.86 -27.45
CA ASN A 58 7.86 -14.90 -28.89
C ASN A 58 6.36 -15.00 -29.24
N ALA A 59 5.53 -14.19 -28.61
CA ALA A 59 4.07 -14.21 -28.78
C ALA A 59 3.56 -13.98 -30.23
N ALA A 60 4.44 -13.77 -31.19
CA ALA A 60 4.10 -13.66 -32.62
C ALA A 60 3.75 -15.00 -33.28
N SER A 61 4.02 -16.15 -32.65
CA SER A 61 3.67 -17.47 -33.16
C SER A 61 2.67 -18.13 -32.24
N GLU A 62 1.42 -18.25 -32.73
CA GLU A 62 0.37 -19.18 -32.28
C GLU A 62 0.42 -19.58 -30.78
N ALA A 63 0.14 -18.62 -29.89
CA ALA A 63 -0.17 -18.97 -28.52
C ALA A 63 -1.69 -19.11 -28.39
N ASP A 64 -2.24 -20.29 -28.59
CA ASP A 64 -3.62 -20.60 -28.24
C ASP A 64 -3.89 -20.48 -26.72
N THR A 65 -2.88 -20.12 -25.94
CA THR A 65 -2.92 -20.10 -24.50
C THR A 65 -2.56 -18.70 -23.97
N TYR A 66 -3.31 -18.23 -23.01
CA TYR A 66 -3.04 -17.00 -22.27
C TYR A 66 -1.62 -17.04 -21.67
N CYS A 67 -0.75 -16.10 -22.03
CA CYS A 67 0.66 -16.08 -21.61
C CYS A 67 1.16 -14.66 -21.35
N ILE A 68 2.20 -14.55 -20.54
CA ILE A 68 2.96 -13.32 -20.35
C ILE A 68 4.02 -13.23 -21.45
N ASN A 69 4.00 -12.19 -22.25
CA ASN A 69 4.99 -11.96 -23.32
C ASN A 69 6.06 -10.92 -22.95
N ASN A 70 5.77 -10.05 -22.01
CA ASN A 70 6.71 -9.04 -21.55
C ASN A 70 6.67 -8.94 -20.02
N PHE A 71 7.82 -9.08 -19.39
CA PHE A 71 8.01 -8.92 -17.96
C PHE A 71 9.11 -7.89 -17.70
N ARG A 72 8.76 -6.82 -17.00
CA ARG A 72 9.70 -5.78 -16.57
C ARG A 72 9.81 -5.75 -15.07
N ARG A 73 11.03 -5.75 -14.57
CA ARG A 73 11.32 -5.51 -13.16
C ARG A 73 12.03 -4.16 -13.03
N SER A 74 11.51 -3.29 -12.20
CA SER A 74 12.17 -2.04 -11.82
C SER A 74 12.43 -2.03 -10.31
N ALA A 75 13.49 -1.34 -9.91
CA ALA A 75 13.77 -1.06 -8.51
C ALA A 75 13.93 0.44 -8.33
N LYS A 76 13.37 0.96 -7.24
CA LYS A 76 13.50 2.37 -6.84
C LYS A 76 14.04 2.41 -5.42
N ILE A 77 14.87 3.40 -5.14
CA ILE A 77 15.23 3.73 -3.77
C ILE A 77 13.97 4.26 -3.08
N ARG A 78 13.66 3.69 -1.93
CA ARG A 78 12.53 4.08 -1.10
C ARG A 78 13.02 4.45 0.30
N PRO A 79 12.22 5.12 1.10
CA PRO A 79 12.53 5.29 2.50
C PRO A 79 12.78 3.95 3.19
N SER A 80 13.72 3.96 4.08
CA SER A 80 14.11 2.80 4.88
C SER A 80 13.68 2.91 6.33
N GLN A 81 13.07 4.03 6.67
CA GLN A 81 12.57 4.34 8.00
C GLN A 81 11.47 5.37 7.89
N VAL A 82 10.44 5.21 8.67
CA VAL A 82 9.35 6.18 8.83
C VAL A 82 9.29 6.59 10.29
N THR A 83 9.22 7.89 10.52
CA THR A 83 8.97 8.46 11.85
C THR A 83 7.74 9.33 11.75
N LEU A 84 6.69 8.96 12.46
CA LEU A 84 5.48 9.74 12.61
C LEU A 84 5.50 10.48 13.93
N GLN A 85 5.10 11.72 13.92
CA GLN A 85 4.92 12.50 15.14
C GLN A 85 3.58 13.24 15.09
N ASP A 86 2.93 13.33 16.23
CA ASP A 86 1.71 14.10 16.38
C ASP A 86 1.70 14.84 17.72
N TYR A 87 0.69 15.68 17.89
CA TYR A 87 0.46 16.42 19.13
C TYR A 87 -1.03 16.39 19.48
N THR A 88 -1.34 16.08 20.72
CA THR A 88 -2.69 16.21 21.23
C THR A 88 -2.72 17.07 22.48
N PHE A 89 -3.60 18.06 22.49
CA PHE A 89 -3.80 18.95 23.63
C PHE A 89 -4.40 18.24 24.85
N THR A 90 -5.02 17.09 24.65
CA THR A 90 -5.61 16.27 25.73
C THR A 90 -4.56 15.51 26.53
N ALA A 91 -3.39 15.28 25.94
CA ALA A 91 -2.25 14.60 26.58
C ALA A 91 -0.93 15.27 26.16
N PRO A 92 -0.64 16.50 26.60
CA PRO A 92 0.49 17.31 26.11
C PRO A 92 1.87 16.73 26.45
N ASN A 93 1.94 15.85 27.43
CA ASN A 93 3.20 15.18 27.84
C ASN A 93 3.42 13.84 27.13
N TRP A 94 2.47 13.39 26.30
CA TRP A 94 2.62 12.19 25.51
C TRP A 94 3.57 12.48 24.34
N PRO A 95 4.67 11.72 24.17
CA PRO A 95 5.63 12.01 23.10
C PRO A 95 5.08 11.84 21.71
N ALA A 96 3.97 11.07 21.55
CA ALA A 96 3.24 10.87 20.31
C ALA A 96 4.17 10.71 19.09
N GLN A 97 5.20 9.87 19.22
CA GLN A 97 6.19 9.60 18.19
C GLN A 97 6.31 8.10 17.97
N PHE A 98 6.15 7.66 16.74
CA PHE A 98 6.23 6.26 16.34
C PHE A 98 7.17 6.11 15.17
N GLN A 99 7.91 5.02 15.15
CA GLN A 99 8.93 4.75 14.15
C GLN A 99 8.89 3.29 13.75
N ASP A 100 8.96 3.05 12.44
CA ASP A 100 9.07 1.69 11.92
C ASP A 100 10.13 1.59 10.81
N GLN A 101 10.65 0.38 10.64
CA GLN A 101 11.66 0.04 9.65
C GLN A 101 11.32 -1.32 9.03
N PRO A 102 11.50 -1.50 7.71
CA PRO A 102 11.27 -2.80 7.08
C PRO A 102 12.23 -3.84 7.66
N ARG A 103 11.72 -5.02 7.91
CA ARG A 103 12.49 -6.15 8.49
C ARG A 103 13.68 -6.58 7.65
N ARG A 104 13.73 -6.26 6.37
CA ARG A 104 14.78 -6.70 5.45
C ARG A 104 14.98 -5.75 4.29
N MET A 105 16.15 -5.14 4.23
CA MET A 105 16.58 -4.28 3.13
C MET A 105 17.95 -4.74 2.60
N PRO A 106 18.01 -5.79 1.77
CA PRO A 106 19.29 -6.37 1.36
C PRO A 106 20.13 -5.48 0.44
N TYR A 107 19.55 -4.44 -0.17
CA TYR A 107 20.21 -3.63 -1.20
C TYR A 107 20.08 -2.12 -1.00
N GLN A 108 19.63 -1.67 0.16
CA GLN A 108 19.40 -0.27 0.44
C GLN A 108 20.01 0.13 1.79
N HIS A 109 20.54 1.35 1.86
CA HIS A 109 21.08 1.91 3.10
C HIS A 109 19.95 2.22 4.09
N ALA A 110 20.21 1.97 5.38
CA ALA A 110 19.21 2.11 6.46
C ALA A 110 18.93 3.57 6.90
N ALA A 111 19.49 4.55 6.21
CA ALA A 111 19.46 5.96 6.64
C ALA A 111 18.51 6.86 5.85
N TYR A 112 17.60 6.29 5.05
CA TYR A 112 16.61 7.08 4.30
C TYR A 112 15.32 7.18 5.12
N GLU A 113 15.23 8.22 5.93
CA GLU A 113 14.07 8.48 6.78
C GLU A 113 13.04 9.37 6.09
N ILE A 114 11.75 9.05 6.27
CA ILE A 114 10.63 9.98 6.11
C ILE A 114 10.18 10.39 7.51
N PHE A 115 10.11 11.69 7.74
CA PHE A 115 9.47 12.28 8.91
C PHE A 115 8.15 12.92 8.47
N ASP A 116 7.04 12.55 9.11
CA ASP A 116 5.72 13.11 8.83
C ASP A 116 5.09 13.70 10.08
N TYR A 117 4.53 14.89 9.92
CA TYR A 117 3.81 15.63 10.95
C TYR A 117 2.71 16.48 10.29
N PRO A 118 1.47 16.43 10.74
CA PRO A 118 0.92 15.60 11.82
C PRO A 118 0.67 14.15 11.38
N GLY A 119 0.98 13.20 12.25
CA GLY A 119 0.83 11.76 12.00
C GLY A 119 -0.63 11.27 12.00
N ARG A 120 -1.58 12.10 12.47
CA ARG A 120 -3.03 11.87 12.45
C ARG A 120 -3.52 10.64 13.21
N PHE A 121 -2.71 10.09 14.10
CA PHE A 121 -3.08 9.00 14.98
C PHE A 121 -3.62 9.53 16.33
N LYS A 122 -4.46 8.74 16.99
CA LYS A 122 -5.15 9.15 18.23
C LYS A 122 -4.59 8.49 19.47
N ASP A 123 -3.98 7.34 19.31
CA ASP A 123 -3.45 6.50 20.38
C ASP A 123 -2.22 5.75 19.90
N GLU A 124 -1.60 5.02 20.81
CA GLU A 124 -0.37 4.28 20.59
C GLU A 124 -0.51 3.21 19.51
N GLN A 125 -1.60 2.43 19.56
CA GLN A 125 -1.83 1.36 18.60
C GLN A 125 -1.98 1.87 17.17
N HIS A 126 -2.75 2.94 16.97
CA HIS A 126 -2.89 3.56 15.65
C HIS A 126 -1.58 4.16 15.15
N GLY A 127 -0.76 4.74 16.05
CA GLY A 127 0.53 5.28 15.67
C GLY A 127 1.51 4.21 15.18
N GLU A 128 1.56 3.07 15.86
CA GLU A 128 2.36 1.92 15.43
C GLU A 128 1.88 1.34 14.09
N ASP A 129 0.57 1.14 13.95
CA ASP A 129 -0.02 0.60 12.72
C ASP A 129 0.20 1.54 11.53
N PHE A 130 0.03 2.84 11.69
CA PHE A 130 0.26 3.83 10.63
C PHE A 130 1.73 3.89 10.20
N ALA A 131 2.68 3.84 11.15
CA ALA A 131 4.09 3.79 10.82
C ALA A 131 4.44 2.53 10.01
N ARG A 132 3.86 1.38 10.38
CA ARG A 132 4.01 0.12 9.65
C ARG A 132 3.42 0.20 8.23
N TYR A 133 2.20 0.70 8.06
CA TYR A 133 1.55 0.80 6.75
C TYR A 133 2.28 1.73 5.78
N GLN A 134 2.90 2.79 6.29
CA GLN A 134 3.68 3.69 5.44
C GLN A 134 4.99 3.09 4.94
N ILE A 135 5.56 2.11 5.64
CA ILE A 135 6.82 1.49 5.27
C ILE A 135 6.66 0.23 4.42
N GLU A 136 5.52 -0.44 4.48
CA GLU A 136 5.19 -1.61 3.65
C GLU A 136 4.82 -1.21 2.21
#